data_4bffe1ab2f9283ccca16f8e275880f2c
#
_entry.id   4bffe1ab2f9283ccca16f8e275880f2c
#
_cell.length_a   1.000
_cell.length_b   1.000
_cell.length_c   1.000
_cell.angle_alpha   90.00
_cell.angle_beta   90.00
_cell.angle_gamma   90.00
#
_symmetry.space_group_name_H-M   'P 1'
#
loop_
_entity.id
_entity.type
_entity.pdbx_description
1 polymer ?
#
loop_
_entity_poly.entity_id
_entity_poly.type
_entity_poly.pdbx_seq_one_letter_code
_entity_poly.pdbx_strand_id
1 'polypeptide(L)'
;MKTYFLLKIFAFAIFMPSIFFSQIKVEKAQEIVNGKIMTIKTITIDLSAKVDSIELPVEKGNYKLYIPSSDLKSLVIKKKAIEYEPLKTDKEKKDLAENLLNDSDVVAELTFKSNTQYILYIGVTGEDNIRKYILKSESDWKWTTSFGGNAVFLTNRSRFTSVDNMVTQNRDGKMIDMMPSIMFTFMNNQRNFSPGFTGGLGFNFEELSVFAGGALGIGQNIVLSAGIAVHKQNRPNTDYSVGQIIDSSVTADNLNKMQYRVNPFVGISFRFDKNPFVAK
;
A
#
# COMPACT_ATOMS: atom_id res chain seq x y z
N MET A 1 -27.18 -27.42 -12.19
CA MET A 1 -26.60 -28.08 -10.98
C MET A 1 -25.16 -27.70 -10.63
N LYS A 2 -24.35 -27.09 -11.51
CA LYS A 2 -22.96 -26.67 -11.25
C LYS A 2 -22.82 -25.32 -10.50
N THR A 3 -23.80 -24.44 -10.61
CA THR A 3 -23.76 -23.08 -10.03
C THR A 3 -23.97 -23.04 -8.50
N TYR A 4 -24.74 -23.99 -7.96
CA TYR A 4 -24.98 -24.09 -6.52
C TYR A 4 -23.80 -24.63 -5.70
N PHE A 5 -22.88 -25.35 -6.36
CA PHE A 5 -21.70 -25.89 -5.70
C PHE A 5 -20.63 -24.81 -5.46
N LEU A 6 -20.45 -23.90 -6.42
CA LEU A 6 -19.54 -22.76 -6.30
C LEU A 6 -20.00 -21.76 -5.21
N LEU A 7 -21.31 -21.53 -5.08
CA LEU A 7 -21.85 -20.63 -4.07
C LEU A 7 -21.63 -21.17 -2.63
N LYS A 8 -21.71 -22.50 -2.45
CA LYS A 8 -21.45 -23.13 -1.14
C LYS A 8 -19.97 -23.10 -0.76
N ILE A 9 -19.04 -23.21 -1.73
CA ILE A 9 -17.59 -23.07 -1.46
C ILE A 9 -17.25 -21.63 -1.11
N PHE A 10 -17.88 -20.66 -1.77
CA PHE A 10 -17.64 -19.22 -1.48
C PHE A 10 -18.21 -18.82 -0.10
N ALA A 11 -19.36 -19.33 0.29
CA ALA A 11 -19.92 -19.11 1.62
C ALA A 11 -19.07 -19.76 2.72
N PHE A 12 -18.45 -20.92 2.47
CA PHE A 12 -17.58 -21.59 3.41
C PHE A 12 -16.23 -20.87 3.59
N ALA A 13 -15.71 -20.24 2.54
CA ALA A 13 -14.47 -19.47 2.60
C ALA A 13 -14.62 -18.14 3.37
N ILE A 14 -15.84 -17.56 3.42
CA ILE A 14 -16.13 -16.31 4.17
C ILE A 14 -16.31 -16.59 5.66
N PHE A 15 -16.72 -17.81 6.05
CA PHE A 15 -16.97 -18.17 7.47
C PHE A 15 -15.74 -18.77 8.18
N MET A 16 -14.69 -19.18 7.46
CA MET A 16 -13.50 -19.78 8.10
C MET A 16 -12.56 -18.82 8.86
N PRO A 17 -12.46 -17.52 8.56
CA PRO A 17 -11.56 -16.66 9.33
C PRO A 17 -11.99 -16.41 10.77
N SER A 18 -13.28 -16.59 11.10
CA SER A 18 -13.80 -16.26 12.44
C SER A 18 -13.50 -17.31 13.54
N ILE A 19 -13.13 -18.54 13.17
CA ILE A 19 -12.89 -19.60 14.15
C ILE A 19 -11.45 -19.57 14.69
N PHE A 20 -10.48 -19.01 13.95
CA PHE A 20 -9.07 -18.93 14.36
C PHE A 20 -8.73 -17.74 15.27
N PHE A 21 -9.62 -16.75 15.41
CA PHE A 21 -9.37 -15.55 16.21
C PHE A 21 -9.84 -15.65 17.68
N SER A 22 -10.33 -16.79 18.12
CA SER A 22 -10.82 -16.93 19.50
C SER A 22 -9.69 -16.94 20.55
N GLN A 23 -8.45 -17.22 20.15
CA GLN A 23 -7.31 -17.33 21.05
C GLN A 23 -6.72 -16.00 21.50
N ILE A 24 -6.87 -14.94 20.68
CA ILE A 24 -6.43 -13.60 21.04
C ILE A 24 -7.64 -12.66 20.90
N LYS A 25 -8.00 -12.01 21.98
CA LYS A 25 -9.09 -11.04 22.02
C LYS A 25 -8.54 -9.65 22.24
N VAL A 26 -8.88 -8.71 21.35
CA VAL A 26 -8.53 -7.30 21.49
C VAL A 26 -9.77 -6.53 21.85
N GLU A 27 -9.78 -5.90 23.01
CA GLU A 27 -10.92 -5.14 23.53
C GLU A 27 -10.53 -3.70 23.85
N LYS A 28 -11.53 -2.81 23.81
CA LYS A 28 -11.39 -1.43 24.27
C LYS A 28 -12.17 -1.31 25.58
N ALA A 29 -11.49 -1.00 26.66
CA ALA A 29 -12.08 -0.73 27.95
C ALA A 29 -11.90 0.76 28.29
N GLN A 30 -12.86 1.34 29.04
CA GLN A 30 -12.69 2.68 29.60
C GLN A 30 -12.33 2.54 31.08
N GLU A 31 -11.21 3.10 31.47
CA GLU A 31 -10.78 3.20 32.86
C GLU A 31 -10.72 4.66 33.30
N ILE A 32 -11.07 4.92 34.54
CA ILE A 32 -10.94 6.24 35.17
C ILE A 32 -9.57 6.29 35.85
N VAL A 33 -8.61 6.99 35.23
CA VAL A 33 -7.27 7.18 35.76
C VAL A 33 -7.12 8.65 36.16
N ASN A 34 -6.88 8.90 37.42
CA ASN A 34 -6.75 10.26 37.97
C ASN A 34 -7.97 11.16 37.65
N GLY A 35 -9.18 10.63 37.72
CA GLY A 35 -10.43 11.35 37.45
C GLY A 35 -10.71 11.65 35.95
N LYS A 36 -9.90 11.13 35.04
CA LYS A 36 -10.11 11.23 33.59
C LYS A 36 -10.45 9.87 33.00
N ILE A 37 -11.47 9.85 32.15
CA ILE A 37 -11.81 8.65 31.37
C ILE A 37 -10.73 8.43 30.31
N MET A 38 -9.99 7.34 30.42
CA MET A 38 -9.00 6.92 29.44
C MET A 38 -9.47 5.62 28.76
N THR A 39 -9.38 5.59 27.45
CA THR A 39 -9.63 4.35 26.70
C THR A 39 -8.36 3.51 26.74
N ILE A 40 -8.43 2.39 27.44
CA ILE A 40 -7.35 1.40 27.50
C ILE A 40 -7.73 0.26 26.58
N LYS A 41 -6.80 -0.13 25.73
CA LYS A 41 -6.94 -1.30 24.87
C LYS A 41 -6.33 -2.50 25.59
N THR A 42 -6.99 -3.62 25.53
CA THR A 42 -6.54 -4.86 26.15
C THR A 42 -6.32 -5.93 25.10
N ILE A 43 -5.25 -6.72 25.26
CA ILE A 43 -4.98 -7.92 24.49
C ILE A 43 -5.04 -9.08 25.45
N THR A 44 -6.03 -9.96 25.28
CA THR A 44 -6.16 -11.18 26.07
C THR A 44 -5.71 -12.37 25.23
N ILE A 45 -4.76 -13.15 25.74
CA ILE A 45 -4.26 -14.37 25.11
C ILE A 45 -4.76 -15.56 25.90
N ASP A 46 -5.61 -16.37 25.30
CA ASP A 46 -6.09 -17.63 25.88
C ASP A 46 -5.13 -18.78 25.54
N LEU A 47 -4.47 -19.31 26.52
CA LEU A 47 -3.51 -20.42 26.38
C LEU A 47 -4.19 -21.78 26.27
N SER A 48 -5.50 -21.90 26.46
CA SER A 48 -6.22 -23.17 26.35
C SER A 48 -6.24 -23.73 24.92
N ALA A 49 -6.16 -22.85 23.92
CA ALA A 49 -6.11 -23.26 22.52
C ALA A 49 -4.70 -23.70 22.13
N LYS A 50 -4.62 -24.85 21.45
CA LYS A 50 -3.33 -25.45 21.02
C LYS A 50 -2.87 -24.90 19.67
N VAL A 51 -2.43 -23.64 19.61
CA VAL A 51 -1.88 -23.05 18.39
C VAL A 51 -0.44 -22.59 18.69
N ASP A 52 0.50 -23.03 17.87
CA ASP A 52 1.93 -22.80 18.11
C ASP A 52 2.43 -21.42 17.69
N SER A 53 1.74 -20.75 16.76
CA SER A 53 2.11 -19.41 16.31
C SER A 53 0.90 -18.66 15.76
N ILE A 54 0.70 -17.42 16.19
CA ILE A 54 -0.35 -16.52 15.71
C ILE A 54 0.25 -15.16 15.37
N GLU A 55 -0.12 -14.61 14.22
CA GLU A 55 0.17 -13.23 13.85
C GLU A 55 -1.15 -12.42 13.88
N LEU A 56 -1.16 -11.34 14.66
CA LEU A 56 -2.33 -10.47 14.81
C LEU A 56 -1.98 -9.02 14.44
N PRO A 57 -2.74 -8.40 13.52
CA PRO A 57 -2.64 -6.97 13.29
C PRO A 57 -3.26 -6.20 14.46
N VAL A 58 -2.54 -5.22 14.98
CA VAL A 58 -2.93 -4.40 16.12
C VAL A 58 -2.92 -2.92 15.75
N GLU A 59 -3.92 -2.16 16.18
CA GLU A 59 -3.93 -0.71 16.01
C GLU A 59 -2.85 -0.04 16.88
N LYS A 60 -2.42 1.17 16.51
CA LYS A 60 -1.54 1.97 17.37
C LYS A 60 -2.20 2.32 18.70
N GLY A 61 -1.39 2.39 19.74
CA GLY A 61 -1.84 2.76 21.08
C GLY A 61 -1.15 1.97 22.18
N ASN A 62 -1.59 2.25 23.41
CA ASN A 62 -1.13 1.53 24.58
C ASN A 62 -2.10 0.38 24.89
N TYR A 63 -1.54 -0.77 25.16
CA TYR A 63 -2.28 -1.99 25.46
C TYR A 63 -1.81 -2.58 26.77
N LYS A 64 -2.75 -3.13 27.54
CA LYS A 64 -2.44 -4.03 28.62
C LYS A 64 -2.60 -5.48 28.14
N LEU A 65 -1.58 -6.29 28.33
CA LEU A 65 -1.59 -7.71 28.00
C LEU A 65 -2.11 -8.50 29.20
N TYR A 66 -3.15 -9.28 28.97
CA TYR A 66 -3.71 -10.21 29.95
C TYR A 66 -3.54 -11.64 29.48
N ILE A 67 -3.15 -12.50 30.38
CA ILE A 67 -3.12 -13.95 30.17
C ILE A 67 -3.94 -14.59 31.29
N PRO A 68 -5.19 -14.97 31.01
CA PRO A 68 -6.01 -15.68 31.99
C PRO A 68 -5.43 -17.08 32.21
N SER A 69 -4.72 -17.26 33.28
CA SER A 69 -4.18 -18.55 33.71
C SER A 69 -4.25 -18.67 35.22
N SER A 70 -4.72 -19.81 35.72
CA SER A 70 -4.71 -20.13 37.12
C SER A 70 -3.29 -20.27 37.70
N ASP A 71 -2.29 -20.47 36.81
CA ASP A 71 -0.90 -20.73 37.17
C ASP A 71 0.10 -19.78 36.50
N LEU A 72 -0.16 -18.44 36.58
CA LEU A 72 0.74 -17.40 36.04
C LEU A 72 2.20 -17.57 36.57
N LYS A 73 2.37 -18.11 37.79
CA LYS A 73 3.70 -18.32 38.38
C LYS A 73 4.57 -19.37 37.66
N SER A 74 3.94 -20.24 36.85
CA SER A 74 4.66 -21.27 36.08
C SER A 74 4.95 -20.81 34.65
N LEU A 75 4.50 -19.62 34.21
CA LEU A 75 4.69 -19.13 32.85
C LEU A 75 6.02 -18.38 32.74
N VAL A 76 6.73 -18.64 31.65
CA VAL A 76 7.88 -17.84 31.20
C VAL A 76 7.46 -17.03 29.98
N ILE A 77 7.48 -15.70 30.10
CA ILE A 77 7.10 -14.80 29.03
C ILE A 77 8.32 -13.98 28.63
N LYS A 78 8.75 -14.12 27.38
CA LYS A 78 9.81 -13.32 26.79
C LYS A 78 9.22 -12.39 25.74
N LYS A 79 9.53 -11.10 25.84
CA LYS A 79 9.06 -10.06 24.91
C LYS A 79 10.23 -9.56 24.05
N LYS A 80 10.07 -9.58 22.74
CA LYS A 80 10.97 -8.95 21.78
C LYS A 80 10.21 -7.85 21.03
N ALA A 81 10.72 -6.62 21.06
CA ALA A 81 10.16 -5.49 20.34
C ALA A 81 11.02 -5.16 19.12
N ILE A 82 10.40 -5.00 17.95
CA ILE A 82 11.06 -4.63 16.70
C ILE A 82 10.33 -3.41 16.15
N GLU A 83 11.04 -2.31 15.91
CA GLU A 83 10.51 -1.13 15.22
C GLU A 83 11.10 -1.10 13.80
N TYR A 84 10.22 -1.13 12.79
CA TYR A 84 10.63 -1.04 11.39
C TYR A 84 10.58 0.41 10.91
N GLU A 85 11.68 0.90 10.37
CA GLU A 85 11.70 2.18 9.67
C GLU A 85 11.51 1.94 8.16
N PRO A 86 10.55 2.62 7.49
CA PRO A 86 10.43 2.54 6.04
C PRO A 86 11.74 3.01 5.40
N LEU A 87 12.29 2.24 4.50
CA LEU A 87 13.54 2.48 3.77
C LEU A 87 14.85 2.21 4.54
N LYS A 88 14.82 1.66 5.75
CA LYS A 88 16.00 1.16 6.43
C LYS A 88 15.89 -0.35 6.67
N THR A 89 17.01 -1.04 6.48
CA THR A 89 17.16 -2.44 6.89
C THR A 89 16.91 -2.59 8.37
N ASP A 90 16.23 -3.67 8.75
CA ASP A 90 15.85 -4.00 10.12
C ASP A 90 16.98 -3.73 11.12
N LYS A 91 16.82 -2.69 11.92
CA LYS A 91 17.64 -2.53 13.12
C LYS A 91 16.95 -3.31 14.23
N GLU A 92 17.46 -4.48 14.53
CA GLU A 92 17.11 -5.16 15.76
C GLU A 92 17.48 -4.25 16.93
N LYS A 93 16.48 -3.65 17.55
CA LYS A 93 16.68 -3.04 18.86
C LYS A 93 16.81 -4.16 19.89
N LYS A 94 17.91 -4.07 20.62
CA LYS A 94 18.35 -4.93 21.71
C LYS A 94 17.22 -5.70 22.40
N ASP A 95 17.35 -7.02 22.43
CA ASP A 95 16.46 -7.91 23.17
C ASP A 95 16.38 -7.45 24.64
N LEU A 96 15.30 -6.80 24.98
CA LEU A 96 14.87 -6.69 26.37
C LEU A 96 14.10 -7.98 26.69
N ALA A 97 14.83 -9.03 27.00
CA ALA A 97 14.26 -10.19 27.64
C ALA A 97 13.90 -9.80 29.09
N GLU A 98 12.75 -9.24 29.27
CA GLU A 98 12.17 -8.95 30.57
C GLU A 98 11.34 -10.17 30.97
N ASN A 99 11.73 -10.82 32.05
CA ASN A 99 10.89 -11.81 32.71
C ASN A 99 9.77 -11.03 33.43
N LEU A 100 8.60 -10.99 32.80
CA LEU A 100 7.44 -10.26 33.31
C LEU A 100 6.61 -11.20 34.18
N LEU A 101 6.96 -11.30 35.45
CA LEU A 101 6.15 -11.97 36.46
C LEU A 101 5.64 -10.91 37.44
N ASN A 102 4.39 -10.51 37.28
CA ASN A 102 3.66 -9.71 38.26
C ASN A 102 2.51 -10.53 38.84
N ASP A 103 2.22 -10.31 40.10
CA ASP A 103 1.17 -10.98 40.91
C ASP A 103 -0.28 -10.54 40.47
N SER A 104 -0.40 -9.82 39.37
CA SER A 104 -1.68 -9.33 38.83
C SER A 104 -1.97 -9.95 37.48
N ASP A 105 -3.25 -10.04 37.11
CA ASP A 105 -3.73 -10.51 35.80
C ASP A 105 -3.13 -9.74 34.61
N VAL A 106 -2.53 -8.57 34.85
CA VAL A 106 -1.81 -7.78 33.85
C VAL A 106 -0.38 -8.25 33.76
N VAL A 107 -0.04 -8.87 32.64
CA VAL A 107 1.28 -9.46 32.42
C VAL A 107 2.29 -8.44 31.88
N ALA A 108 1.85 -7.51 31.03
CA ALA A 108 2.71 -6.50 30.43
C ALA A 108 1.94 -5.30 29.88
N GLU A 109 2.63 -4.16 29.81
CA GLU A 109 2.19 -3.02 29.00
C GLU A 109 2.94 -3.01 27.67
N LEU A 110 2.20 -2.85 26.57
CA LEU A 110 2.71 -2.83 25.21
C LEU A 110 2.34 -1.50 24.56
N THR A 111 3.31 -0.76 24.04
CA THR A 111 3.09 0.49 23.31
C THR A 111 3.35 0.27 21.83
N PHE A 112 2.30 0.24 21.04
CA PHE A 112 2.39 0.13 19.58
C PHE A 112 2.44 1.51 18.95
N LYS A 113 3.60 1.86 18.44
CA LYS A 113 3.79 2.95 17.48
C LYS A 113 3.50 2.45 16.07
N SER A 114 3.60 3.33 15.08
CA SER A 114 3.57 2.90 13.68
C SER A 114 4.67 1.88 13.41
N ASN A 115 4.33 0.82 12.69
CA ASN A 115 5.29 -0.20 12.23
C ASN A 115 6.08 -0.89 13.36
N THR A 116 5.44 -1.12 14.51
CA THR A 116 6.04 -1.79 15.66
C THR A 116 5.55 -3.24 15.71
N GLN A 117 6.47 -4.16 15.94
CA GLN A 117 6.18 -5.58 16.13
C GLN A 117 6.63 -6.03 17.51
N TYR A 118 5.76 -6.69 18.25
CA TYR A 118 6.12 -7.45 19.44
C TYR A 118 6.05 -8.94 19.15
N ILE A 119 7.09 -9.67 19.52
CA ILE A 119 7.11 -11.11 19.51
C ILE A 119 7.09 -11.56 20.96
N LEU A 120 6.04 -12.27 21.34
CA LEU A 120 5.88 -12.85 22.67
C LEU A 120 6.15 -14.34 22.57
N TYR A 121 7.04 -14.82 23.41
CA TYR A 121 7.31 -16.24 23.61
C TYR A 121 6.72 -16.62 24.97
N ILE A 122 5.72 -17.49 24.96
CA ILE A 122 5.02 -17.91 26.17
C ILE A 122 5.17 -19.41 26.30
N GLY A 123 5.78 -19.85 27.41
CA GLY A 123 5.97 -21.25 27.74
C GLY A 123 5.70 -21.51 29.23
N VAL A 124 5.52 -22.76 29.59
CA VAL A 124 5.41 -23.19 30.97
C VAL A 124 6.80 -23.63 31.43
N THR A 125 7.18 -23.27 32.65
CA THR A 125 8.49 -23.67 33.21
C THR A 125 8.59 -25.20 33.28
N GLY A 126 9.60 -25.75 32.59
CA GLY A 126 9.82 -27.20 32.53
C GLY A 126 9.16 -27.90 31.34
N GLU A 127 8.44 -27.21 30.49
CA GLU A 127 7.92 -27.73 29.22
C GLU A 127 8.71 -27.19 28.02
N ASP A 128 8.99 -28.05 27.03
CA ASP A 128 9.69 -27.65 25.80
C ASP A 128 8.81 -26.89 24.81
N ASN A 129 7.50 -26.78 25.05
CA ASN A 129 6.53 -26.15 24.16
C ASN A 129 6.43 -24.65 24.39
N ILE A 130 7.25 -23.87 23.69
CA ILE A 130 7.17 -22.42 23.68
C ILE A 130 6.26 -21.97 22.52
N ARG A 131 5.18 -21.26 22.84
CA ARG A 131 4.27 -20.66 21.86
C ARG A 131 4.73 -19.28 21.46
N LYS A 132 4.61 -18.97 20.18
CA LYS A 132 5.03 -17.69 19.62
C LYS A 132 3.84 -16.87 19.15
N TYR A 133 3.68 -15.67 19.70
CA TYR A 133 2.65 -14.72 19.31
C TYR A 133 3.31 -13.48 18.69
N ILE A 134 2.90 -13.12 17.49
CA ILE A 134 3.41 -11.95 16.76
C ILE A 134 2.30 -10.90 16.71
N LEU A 135 2.50 -9.80 17.40
CA LEU A 135 1.58 -8.65 17.43
C LEU A 135 2.22 -7.52 16.63
N LYS A 136 1.58 -7.10 15.53
CA LYS A 136 2.17 -6.13 14.61
C LYS A 136 1.24 -4.95 14.37
N SER A 137 1.73 -3.73 14.62
CA SER A 137 1.00 -2.53 14.24
C SER A 137 1.22 -2.19 12.76
N GLU A 138 0.18 -1.65 12.14
CA GLU A 138 0.27 -1.23 10.77
C GLU A 138 1.18 -0.02 10.59
N SER A 139 1.89 0.01 9.45
CA SER A 139 2.65 1.20 9.03
C SER A 139 1.70 2.33 8.64
N ASP A 140 2.08 3.57 8.96
CA ASP A 140 1.39 4.76 8.46
C ASP A 140 1.57 4.92 6.96
N TRP A 141 2.71 4.46 6.45
CA TRP A 141 3.04 4.46 5.04
C TRP A 141 2.66 3.13 4.41
N LYS A 142 1.82 3.18 3.38
CA LYS A 142 1.34 2.00 2.67
C LYS A 142 1.34 2.23 1.17
N TRP A 143 1.51 1.14 0.43
CA TRP A 143 1.18 1.10 -0.98
C TRP A 143 -0.33 1.07 -1.15
N THR A 144 -0.81 1.90 -2.05
CA THR A 144 -2.21 1.98 -2.42
C THR A 144 -2.34 1.89 -3.92
N THR A 145 -3.38 1.23 -4.39
CA THR A 145 -3.72 1.17 -5.80
C THR A 145 -4.88 2.11 -6.09
N SER A 146 -4.79 2.86 -7.17
CA SER A 146 -5.83 3.77 -7.62
C SER A 146 -6.01 3.71 -9.13
N PHE A 147 -7.23 4.01 -9.58
CA PHE A 147 -7.61 4.06 -10.98
C PHE A 147 -8.07 5.47 -11.33
N GLY A 148 -7.68 5.96 -12.49
CA GLY A 148 -8.05 7.31 -12.88
C GLY A 148 -7.61 7.68 -14.29
N GLY A 149 -7.43 8.98 -14.50
CA GLY A 149 -6.97 9.53 -15.76
C GLY A 149 -5.76 10.43 -15.56
N ASN A 150 -4.81 10.30 -16.45
CA ASN A 150 -3.65 11.18 -16.54
C ASN A 150 -3.66 11.99 -17.83
N ALA A 151 -3.40 13.29 -17.72
CA ALA A 151 -3.19 14.19 -18.83
C ALA A 151 -1.68 14.34 -19.07
N VAL A 152 -1.21 13.88 -20.22
CA VAL A 152 0.19 13.98 -20.65
C VAL A 152 0.32 15.21 -21.55
N PHE A 153 1.19 16.14 -21.18
CA PHE A 153 1.44 17.36 -21.97
C PHE A 153 2.57 17.13 -22.97
N LEU A 154 2.23 17.07 -24.24
CA LEU A 154 3.18 16.79 -25.30
C LEU A 154 4.09 18.01 -25.56
N THR A 155 5.36 17.93 -25.11
CA THR A 155 6.27 19.07 -25.10
C THR A 155 6.83 19.40 -26.47
N ASN A 156 7.26 18.43 -27.24
CA ASN A 156 7.81 18.65 -28.59
C ASN A 156 6.89 18.01 -29.63
N ARG A 157 6.14 18.82 -30.37
CA ARG A 157 5.07 18.40 -31.27
C ARG A 157 5.41 18.52 -32.76
N SER A 158 6.69 18.64 -33.10
CA SER A 158 7.12 18.73 -34.49
C SER A 158 6.82 17.44 -35.25
N ARG A 159 6.27 17.56 -36.45
CA ARG A 159 6.03 16.49 -37.43
C ARG A 159 6.50 16.90 -38.79
N PHE A 160 6.90 15.94 -39.62
CA PHE A 160 7.15 16.17 -41.04
C PHE A 160 5.85 15.96 -41.82
N THR A 161 5.63 16.84 -42.79
CA THR A 161 4.58 16.76 -43.77
C THR A 161 5.18 17.00 -45.17
N SER A 162 4.52 16.52 -46.21
CA SER A 162 4.94 16.79 -47.57
C SER A 162 4.06 17.90 -48.13
N VAL A 163 4.70 18.92 -48.75
CA VAL A 163 4.04 19.97 -49.53
C VAL A 163 4.81 20.06 -50.85
N ASP A 164 4.14 19.87 -51.94
CA ASP A 164 4.74 19.88 -53.29
C ASP A 164 5.96 18.99 -53.44
N ASN A 165 5.89 17.74 -52.92
CA ASN A 165 6.97 16.77 -52.88
C ASN A 165 8.21 17.24 -52.08
N MET A 166 8.08 18.21 -51.20
CA MET A 166 9.13 18.70 -50.34
C MET A 166 8.77 18.47 -48.89
N VAL A 167 9.73 17.95 -48.10
CA VAL A 167 9.56 17.74 -46.65
C VAL A 167 9.50 19.08 -45.93
N THR A 168 8.41 19.35 -45.28
CA THR A 168 8.21 20.52 -44.43
C THR A 168 7.98 20.11 -43.00
N GLN A 169 8.38 20.97 -42.08
CA GLN A 169 8.15 20.73 -40.65
C GLN A 169 6.91 21.51 -40.20
N ASN A 170 5.97 20.79 -39.63
CA ASN A 170 4.79 21.38 -39.03
C ASN A 170 4.69 21.00 -37.53
N ARG A 171 3.85 21.70 -36.81
CA ARG A 171 3.56 21.44 -35.40
C ARG A 171 2.25 20.67 -35.26
N ASP A 172 2.28 19.52 -34.61
CA ASP A 172 1.06 18.77 -34.31
C ASP A 172 0.12 19.62 -33.44
N GLY A 173 -1.17 19.63 -33.79
CA GLY A 173 -2.18 20.34 -33.02
C GLY A 173 -2.48 19.73 -31.67
N LYS A 174 -2.28 18.42 -31.47
CA LYS A 174 -2.54 17.72 -30.21
C LYS A 174 -1.56 18.19 -29.15
N MET A 175 -2.07 18.81 -28.07
CA MET A 175 -1.27 19.34 -26.97
C MET A 175 -1.26 18.41 -25.76
N ILE A 176 -2.37 17.74 -25.53
CA ILE A 176 -2.61 16.92 -24.35
C ILE A 176 -3.11 15.56 -24.81
N ASP A 177 -2.57 14.52 -24.21
CA ASP A 177 -3.07 13.17 -24.36
C ASP A 177 -3.66 12.68 -23.04
N MET A 178 -4.94 12.28 -23.09
CA MET A 178 -5.65 11.79 -21.89
C MET A 178 -5.62 10.27 -21.88
N MET A 179 -5.20 9.70 -20.77
CA MET A 179 -5.04 8.25 -20.64
C MET A 179 -5.68 7.71 -19.37
N PRO A 180 -6.54 6.70 -19.47
CA PRO A 180 -6.88 5.87 -18.32
C PRO A 180 -5.63 5.20 -17.75
N SER A 181 -5.55 5.12 -16.44
CA SER A 181 -4.34 4.67 -15.78
C SER A 181 -4.61 3.94 -14.47
N ILE A 182 -3.68 3.02 -14.15
CA ILE A 182 -3.58 2.35 -12.86
C ILE A 182 -2.32 2.91 -12.20
N MET A 183 -2.49 3.48 -11.00
CA MET A 183 -1.41 4.10 -10.25
C MET A 183 -1.17 3.35 -8.95
N PHE A 184 0.10 3.12 -8.63
CA PHE A 184 0.59 2.56 -7.37
C PHE A 184 1.27 3.68 -6.60
N THR A 185 0.73 4.02 -5.45
CA THR A 185 1.21 5.17 -4.68
C THR A 185 1.63 4.74 -3.29
N PHE A 186 2.84 5.12 -2.89
CA PHE A 186 3.34 4.96 -1.54
C PHE A 186 3.14 6.25 -0.77
N MET A 187 2.20 6.26 0.20
CA MET A 187 1.81 7.46 0.94
C MET A 187 1.45 7.17 2.39
N ASN A 188 1.45 8.22 3.20
CA ASN A 188 1.00 8.16 4.58
C ASN A 188 -0.54 8.29 4.64
N ASN A 189 -1.24 7.20 4.96
CA ASN A 189 -2.70 7.11 4.96
C ASN A 189 -3.40 7.64 6.22
N GLN A 190 -2.67 8.17 7.19
CA GLN A 190 -3.23 8.64 8.46
C GLN A 190 -3.68 10.11 8.44
N ARG A 191 -3.37 10.84 7.39
CA ARG A 191 -3.64 12.27 7.28
C ARG A 191 -4.69 12.56 6.20
N ASN A 192 -5.41 13.67 6.36
CA ASN A 192 -6.33 14.14 5.33
C ASN A 192 -5.60 14.59 4.05
N PHE A 193 -4.36 15.07 4.19
CA PHE A 193 -3.45 15.38 3.10
C PHE A 193 -2.22 14.49 3.25
N SER A 194 -2.02 13.60 2.30
CA SER A 194 -1.02 12.54 2.36
C SER A 194 -0.06 12.65 1.17
N PRO A 195 1.08 13.33 1.35
CA PRO A 195 2.10 13.35 0.29
C PRO A 195 2.70 11.95 0.11
N GLY A 196 3.09 11.64 -1.11
CA GLY A 196 3.66 10.35 -1.45
C GLY A 196 4.36 10.33 -2.80
N PHE A 197 4.83 9.16 -3.17
CA PHE A 197 5.42 8.87 -4.48
C PHE A 197 4.50 7.93 -5.24
N THR A 198 4.40 8.13 -6.54
CA THR A 198 3.54 7.32 -7.39
C THR A 198 4.26 6.84 -8.64
N GLY A 199 3.94 5.63 -9.04
CA GLY A 199 4.28 5.08 -10.33
C GLY A 199 3.07 4.38 -10.90
N GLY A 200 2.98 4.23 -12.21
CA GLY A 200 1.80 3.61 -12.79
C GLY A 200 1.92 3.35 -14.28
N LEU A 201 0.87 2.75 -14.79
CA LEU A 201 0.71 2.41 -16.19
C LEU A 201 -0.56 3.05 -16.71
N GLY A 202 -0.45 3.71 -17.86
CA GLY A 202 -1.60 4.17 -18.61
C GLY A 202 -1.63 3.47 -19.96
N PHE A 203 -2.81 3.31 -20.48
CA PHE A 203 -3.00 2.71 -21.78
C PHE A 203 -4.01 3.50 -22.58
N ASN A 204 -3.65 3.75 -23.78
CA ASN A 204 -4.52 4.10 -24.87
C ASN A 204 -4.66 2.81 -25.69
N PHE A 205 -5.77 2.56 -26.35
CA PHE A 205 -6.06 1.29 -27.07
C PHE A 205 -4.91 0.81 -27.97
N GLU A 206 -3.97 1.66 -28.31
CA GLU A 206 -2.82 1.37 -29.15
C GLU A 206 -1.48 1.34 -28.41
N GLU A 207 -1.37 1.93 -27.18
CA GLU A 207 -0.08 2.23 -26.57
C GLU A 207 -0.08 2.16 -25.06
N LEU A 208 1.05 1.67 -24.53
CA LEU A 208 1.35 1.66 -23.09
C LEU A 208 2.20 2.88 -22.74
N SER A 209 1.85 3.56 -21.66
CA SER A 209 2.63 4.63 -21.06
C SER A 209 2.99 4.31 -19.62
N VAL A 210 4.17 4.74 -19.20
CA VAL A 210 4.68 4.57 -17.84
C VAL A 210 4.74 5.92 -17.17
N PHE A 211 4.22 6.02 -15.95
CA PHE A 211 4.18 7.23 -15.13
C PHE A 211 5.06 7.08 -13.90
N ALA A 212 5.75 8.17 -13.53
CA ALA A 212 6.47 8.28 -12.27
C ALA A 212 6.42 9.72 -11.76
N GLY A 213 6.19 9.91 -10.45
CA GLY A 213 6.10 11.26 -9.91
C GLY A 213 5.75 11.34 -8.44
N GLY A 214 5.34 12.52 -8.03
CA GLY A 214 4.76 12.78 -6.72
C GLY A 214 3.25 12.60 -6.73
N ALA A 215 2.71 12.34 -5.55
CA ALA A 215 1.27 12.22 -5.33
C ALA A 215 0.85 12.95 -4.07
N LEU A 216 -0.40 13.42 -4.06
CA LEU A 216 -1.06 14.00 -2.91
C LEU A 216 -2.41 13.31 -2.73
N GLY A 217 -2.54 12.50 -1.69
CA GLY A 217 -3.82 11.96 -1.26
C GLY A 217 -4.66 13.02 -0.58
N ILE A 218 -5.92 13.16 -0.99
CA ILE A 218 -6.89 14.07 -0.41
C ILE A 218 -8.03 13.26 0.19
N GLY A 219 -8.18 13.35 1.50
CA GLY A 219 -9.11 12.48 2.20
C GLY A 219 -8.72 11.02 2.08
N GLN A 220 -9.71 10.14 1.89
CA GLN A 220 -9.46 8.70 1.81
C GLN A 220 -9.41 8.15 0.38
N ASN A 221 -9.99 8.85 -0.58
CA ASN A 221 -10.31 8.27 -1.88
C ASN A 221 -9.64 8.94 -3.08
N ILE A 222 -9.28 10.22 -3.00
CA ILE A 222 -8.76 10.98 -4.13
C ILE A 222 -7.24 11.06 -4.04
N VAL A 223 -6.56 10.82 -5.15
CA VAL A 223 -5.12 11.00 -5.31
C VAL A 223 -4.88 11.91 -6.51
N LEU A 224 -4.25 13.06 -6.26
CA LEU A 224 -3.69 13.90 -7.31
C LEU A 224 -2.24 13.48 -7.55
N SER A 225 -1.84 13.42 -8.80
CA SER A 225 -0.49 13.04 -9.19
C SER A 225 0.09 14.02 -10.21
N ALA A 226 1.41 14.21 -10.16
CA ALA A 226 2.14 14.99 -11.14
C ALA A 226 3.57 14.46 -11.27
N GLY A 227 4.13 14.51 -12.47
CA GLY A 227 5.47 13.99 -12.72
C GLY A 227 5.80 13.88 -14.19
N ILE A 228 6.48 12.80 -14.55
CA ILE A 228 6.90 12.48 -15.90
C ILE A 228 6.22 11.20 -16.40
N ALA A 229 5.88 11.21 -17.67
CA ALA A 229 5.34 10.10 -18.41
C ALA A 229 6.29 9.70 -19.54
N VAL A 230 6.61 8.42 -19.64
CA VAL A 230 7.24 7.86 -20.83
C VAL A 230 6.12 7.39 -21.74
N HIS A 231 5.94 8.09 -22.84
CA HIS A 231 4.80 7.95 -23.73
C HIS A 231 5.26 7.94 -25.19
N LYS A 232 4.64 7.12 -26.04
CA LYS A 232 4.91 7.14 -27.47
C LYS A 232 4.32 8.40 -28.12
N GLN A 233 5.10 8.99 -28.96
CA GLN A 233 4.74 10.19 -29.71
C GLN A 233 5.23 10.07 -31.15
N ASN A 234 4.38 10.44 -32.09
CA ASN A 234 4.75 10.49 -33.51
C ASN A 234 5.72 11.65 -33.74
N ARG A 235 6.90 11.37 -34.25
CA ARG A 235 8.04 12.28 -34.36
C ARG A 235 8.63 12.24 -35.75
N PRO A 236 9.26 13.34 -36.24
CA PRO A 236 10.03 13.33 -37.47
C PRO A 236 10.97 12.14 -37.55
N ASN A 237 10.92 11.41 -38.65
CA ASN A 237 11.87 10.34 -38.92
C ASN A 237 13.23 10.96 -39.31
N THR A 238 14.29 10.49 -38.68
CA THR A 238 15.68 10.98 -38.88
C THR A 238 16.23 10.72 -40.25
N ASP A 239 15.56 9.88 -41.05
CA ASP A 239 15.97 9.57 -42.42
C ASP A 239 15.63 10.69 -43.40
N TYR A 240 14.85 11.68 -42.97
CA TYR A 240 14.44 12.82 -43.79
C TYR A 240 14.86 14.14 -43.15
N SER A 241 15.04 15.15 -44.01
CA SER A 241 15.41 16.51 -43.61
C SER A 241 14.45 17.54 -44.18
N VAL A 242 14.24 18.65 -43.46
CA VAL A 242 13.41 19.78 -43.98
C VAL A 242 14.02 20.29 -45.27
N GLY A 243 13.16 20.50 -46.29
CA GLY A 243 13.58 20.93 -47.63
C GLY A 243 14.01 19.78 -48.55
N GLN A 244 14.05 18.56 -48.10
CA GLN A 244 14.35 17.39 -48.92
C GLN A 244 13.21 17.14 -49.93
N ILE A 245 13.58 16.92 -51.17
CA ILE A 245 12.64 16.49 -52.21
C ILE A 245 12.43 14.99 -52.06
N ILE A 246 11.22 14.54 -52.04
CA ILE A 246 10.80 13.15 -51.86
C ILE A 246 9.91 12.71 -53.04
N ASP A 247 9.86 11.41 -53.24
CA ASP A 247 8.97 10.81 -54.23
C ASP A 247 7.51 10.94 -53.77
N SER A 248 6.59 11.05 -54.72
CA SER A 248 5.14 11.12 -54.43
C SER A 248 4.55 9.89 -53.73
N SER A 249 5.29 8.77 -53.72
CA SER A 249 4.91 7.57 -52.98
C SER A 249 5.23 7.64 -51.48
N VAL A 250 6.00 8.63 -51.02
CA VAL A 250 6.33 8.80 -49.59
C VAL A 250 5.15 9.42 -48.86
N THR A 251 4.58 8.65 -47.96
CA THR A 251 3.42 9.05 -47.15
C THR A 251 3.83 9.79 -45.87
N ALA A 252 2.87 10.42 -45.20
CA ALA A 252 3.11 11.04 -43.87
C ALA A 252 3.60 10.05 -42.83
N ASP A 253 3.24 8.76 -42.94
CA ASP A 253 3.68 7.70 -42.03
C ASP A 253 5.16 7.31 -42.26
N ASN A 254 5.67 7.45 -43.48
CA ASN A 254 7.08 7.27 -43.76
C ASN A 254 7.92 8.44 -43.22
N LEU A 255 7.39 9.65 -43.25
CA LEU A 255 8.06 10.86 -42.79
C LEU A 255 8.13 10.95 -41.27
N ASN A 256 7.30 10.21 -40.56
CA ASN A 256 7.24 10.25 -39.09
C ASN A 256 7.34 8.83 -38.53
N LYS A 257 7.90 8.74 -37.33
CA LYS A 257 8.10 7.47 -36.62
C LYS A 257 7.66 7.58 -35.17
N MET A 258 6.96 6.57 -34.68
CA MET A 258 6.58 6.48 -33.26
C MET A 258 7.81 6.27 -32.39
N GLN A 259 8.04 7.18 -31.44
CA GLN A 259 9.17 7.16 -30.53
C GLN A 259 8.72 7.40 -29.09
N TYR A 260 9.31 6.68 -28.14
CA TYR A 260 9.10 6.98 -26.73
C TYR A 260 9.73 8.31 -26.35
N ARG A 261 8.96 9.14 -25.66
CA ARG A 261 9.40 10.45 -25.17
C ARG A 261 8.95 10.67 -23.74
N VAL A 262 9.75 11.44 -23.03
CA VAL A 262 9.44 11.89 -21.67
C VAL A 262 8.67 13.19 -21.78
N ASN A 263 7.46 13.19 -21.19
CA ASN A 263 6.58 14.34 -21.16
C ASN A 263 6.07 14.57 -19.72
N PRO A 264 5.79 15.80 -19.30
CA PRO A 264 5.14 16.04 -18.01
C PRO A 264 3.70 15.55 -18.02
N PHE A 265 3.22 15.11 -16.86
CA PHE A 265 1.83 14.74 -16.69
C PHE A 265 1.24 15.31 -15.40
N VAL A 266 -0.08 15.43 -15.37
CA VAL A 266 -0.90 15.57 -14.18
C VAL A 266 -2.02 14.55 -14.22
N GLY A 267 -2.48 14.08 -13.07
CA GLY A 267 -3.53 13.09 -13.02
C GLY A 267 -4.39 13.17 -11.77
N ILE A 268 -5.56 12.59 -11.90
CA ILE A 268 -6.49 12.35 -10.81
C ILE A 268 -6.88 10.88 -10.82
N SER A 269 -6.82 10.25 -9.66
CA SER A 269 -7.20 8.85 -9.51
C SER A 269 -7.97 8.63 -8.21
N PHE A 270 -8.73 7.54 -8.18
CA PHE A 270 -9.59 7.16 -7.06
C PHE A 270 -9.09 5.84 -6.47
N ARG A 271 -8.97 5.81 -5.14
CA ARG A 271 -8.58 4.62 -4.38
C ARG A 271 -9.81 3.80 -4.04
N PHE A 272 -9.67 2.48 -4.16
CA PHE A 272 -10.71 1.51 -3.80
C PHE A 272 -10.29 0.58 -2.65
N ASP A 273 -9.10 0.77 -2.10
CA ASP A 273 -8.54 -0.04 -1.03
C ASP A 273 -9.16 0.21 0.35
N LYS A 274 -9.96 1.28 0.48
CA LYS A 274 -10.78 1.55 1.68
C LYS A 274 -12.23 1.67 1.28
N ASN A 275 -13.10 0.98 2.02
CA ASN A 275 -14.52 1.17 1.86
C ASN A 275 -14.93 2.53 2.45
N PRO A 276 -15.36 3.52 1.64
CA PRO A 276 -15.74 4.84 2.11
C PRO A 276 -17.03 4.82 2.96
N PHE A 277 -17.76 3.72 2.95
CA PHE A 277 -19.05 3.56 3.65
C PHE A 277 -18.95 2.84 4.99
N VAL A 278 -17.77 2.39 5.40
CA VAL A 278 -17.55 1.88 6.74
C VAL A 278 -17.30 3.06 7.66
N ALA A 279 -18.30 3.44 8.44
CA ALA A 279 -18.15 4.42 9.51
C ALA A 279 -17.07 3.93 10.50
N LYS A 280 -16.18 4.84 10.91
CA LYS A 280 -15.18 4.60 11.94
C LYS A 280 -15.85 4.47 13.31
#